data_84a09f42154d38dccc973a5aa7cf185b
#
_entry.id   84a09f42154d38dccc973a5aa7cf185b
#
_cell.length_a   1.000
_cell.length_b   1.000
_cell.length_c   1.000
_cell.angle_alpha   90.00
_cell.angle_beta   90.00
_cell.angle_gamma   90.00
#
_symmetry.space_group_name_H-M   'P 1'
#
loop_
_entity.id
_entity.type
_entity.pdbx_description
1 polymer ?
#
loop_
_entity_poly.entity_id
_entity_poly.type
_entity_poly.pdbx_seq_one_letter_code
_entity_poly.pdbx_strand_id
1 'polypeptide(L)'
;MKAVQELVSYFDRRGKLSRRQLRKLLEQSFIASDAPASIHDLCETVGAIYYFRVTGVTEGQLWGTDIYTRDSTIGAAAVHAGLLKPGETAVMRLTVVAPLENYPGSTRNGVTSAEYGSFPQAWRLSAI
;
A
#
# COMPACT_ATOMS: atom_id res chain seq x y z
N MET A 1 2.49 -7.86 11.86
CA MET A 1 3.05 -6.54 11.46
C MET A 1 4.52 -6.43 11.82
N LYS A 2 4.90 -6.81 13.01
CA LYS A 2 6.31 -6.77 13.44
C LYS A 2 7.23 -7.59 12.53
N ALA A 3 6.81 -8.78 12.11
CA ALA A 3 7.60 -9.63 11.22
C ALA A 3 7.85 -8.97 9.85
N VAL A 4 6.86 -8.24 9.32
CA VAL A 4 7.01 -7.51 8.06
C VAL A 4 8.01 -6.37 8.20
N GLN A 5 7.96 -5.63 9.30
CA GLN A 5 8.91 -4.56 9.58
C GLN A 5 10.34 -5.09 9.72
N GLU A 6 10.51 -6.20 10.38
CA GLU A 6 11.82 -6.85 10.52
C GLU A 6 12.36 -7.30 9.17
N LEU A 7 11.51 -7.84 8.30
CA LEU A 7 11.89 -8.24 6.96
C LEU A 7 12.33 -7.03 6.14
N VAL A 8 11.56 -5.95 6.17
CA VAL A 8 11.91 -4.71 5.47
C VAL A 8 13.24 -4.18 5.96
N SER A 9 13.45 -4.10 7.27
CA SER A 9 14.72 -3.64 7.83
C SER A 9 15.90 -4.49 7.39
N TYR A 10 15.72 -5.80 7.33
CA TYR A 10 16.76 -6.72 6.88
C TYR A 10 17.16 -6.43 5.42
N PHE A 11 16.18 -6.30 4.54
CA PHE A 11 16.45 -6.05 3.12
C PHE A 11 17.00 -4.65 2.89
N ASP A 12 16.51 -3.66 3.60
CA ASP A 12 17.05 -2.29 3.49
C ASP A 12 18.52 -2.23 3.87
N ARG A 13 18.92 -2.94 4.92
CA ARG A 13 20.32 -2.97 5.34
C ARG A 13 21.23 -3.67 4.33
N ARG A 14 20.75 -4.71 3.69
CA ARG A 14 21.53 -5.43 2.70
C ARG A 14 21.51 -4.76 1.34
N GLY A 15 20.42 -4.15 0.97
CA GLY A 15 20.29 -3.34 -0.24
C GLY A 15 20.60 -4.03 -1.55
N LYS A 16 20.63 -5.37 -1.59
CA LYS A 16 21.18 -6.11 -2.72
C LYS A 16 20.26 -7.12 -3.36
N LEU A 17 19.04 -7.26 -2.86
CA LEU A 17 18.08 -8.14 -3.50
C LEU A 17 17.47 -7.46 -4.71
N SER A 18 17.43 -8.17 -5.82
CA SER A 18 16.70 -7.69 -6.98
C SER A 18 15.20 -7.72 -6.69
N ARG A 19 14.45 -6.92 -7.45
CA ARG A 19 12.98 -6.93 -7.35
C ARG A 19 12.41 -8.33 -7.53
N ARG A 20 12.95 -9.10 -8.47
CA ARG A 20 12.51 -10.47 -8.74
C ARG A 20 12.79 -11.40 -7.55
N GLN A 21 13.96 -11.29 -6.94
CA GLN A 21 14.32 -12.09 -5.78
C GLN A 21 13.45 -11.76 -4.58
N LEU A 22 13.20 -10.48 -4.34
CA LEU A 22 12.34 -10.04 -3.26
C LEU A 22 10.92 -10.56 -3.44
N ARG A 23 10.36 -10.44 -4.64
CA ARG A 23 9.01 -10.96 -4.95
C ARG A 23 8.93 -12.45 -4.66
N LYS A 24 9.91 -13.22 -5.14
CA LYS A 24 9.93 -14.67 -4.96
C LYS A 24 9.97 -15.05 -3.48
N LEU A 25 10.80 -14.38 -2.69
CA LEU A 25 10.88 -14.61 -1.25
C LEU A 25 9.56 -14.29 -0.55
N LEU A 26 8.94 -13.16 -0.87
CA LEU A 26 7.69 -12.74 -0.25
C LEU A 26 6.51 -13.64 -0.62
N GLU A 27 6.50 -14.15 -1.84
CA GLU A 27 5.44 -15.07 -2.29
C GLU A 27 5.61 -16.48 -1.71
N GLN A 28 6.83 -16.92 -1.49
CA GLN A 28 7.14 -18.26 -0.97
C GLN A 28 7.21 -18.30 0.55
N SER A 29 7.48 -17.20 1.20
CA SER A 29 7.58 -17.14 2.65
C SER A 29 6.27 -16.65 3.23
N PHE A 30 5.95 -17.06 4.45
CA PHE A 30 4.78 -16.58 5.19
C PHE A 30 5.07 -15.28 5.93
N ILE A 31 6.04 -14.49 5.45
CA ILE A 31 6.49 -13.28 6.12
C ILE A 31 5.58 -12.10 5.82
N ALA A 32 5.04 -12.00 4.61
CA ALA A 32 4.12 -10.93 4.26
C ALA A 32 2.76 -11.19 4.91
N SER A 33 2.35 -10.28 5.79
CA SER A 33 1.05 -10.35 6.43
C SER A 33 -0.05 -9.94 5.47
N ASP A 34 -1.28 -10.41 5.72
CA ASP A 34 -2.44 -9.88 5.03
C ASP A 34 -2.61 -8.39 5.39
N ALA A 35 -2.96 -7.59 4.39
CA ALA A 35 -3.16 -6.16 4.61
C ALA A 35 -4.34 -5.93 5.55
N PRO A 36 -4.21 -5.01 6.53
CA PRO A 36 -5.36 -4.52 7.25
C PRO A 36 -6.25 -3.71 6.32
N ALA A 37 -7.48 -3.39 6.75
CA ALA A 37 -8.35 -2.52 5.96
C ALA A 37 -7.68 -1.16 5.71
N SER A 38 -7.07 -0.59 6.75
CA SER A 38 -6.26 0.63 6.67
C SER A 38 -5.08 0.55 7.63
N ILE A 39 -4.14 1.49 7.52
CA ILE A 39 -2.89 1.43 8.29
C ILE A 39 -2.79 2.55 9.32
N HIS A 40 -3.82 2.70 10.14
CA HIS A 40 -3.88 3.78 11.14
C HIS A 40 -2.60 3.99 11.93
N ASP A 41 -1.95 2.91 12.35
CA ASP A 41 -0.83 2.99 13.29
C ASP A 41 0.53 2.93 12.61
N LEU A 42 0.60 2.85 11.29
CA LEU A 42 1.84 2.59 10.57
C LEU A 42 2.34 3.77 9.73
N CYS A 43 1.57 4.85 9.64
CA CYS A 43 1.90 6.00 8.79
C CYS A 43 2.68 7.10 9.50
N GLU A 44 3.51 6.76 10.49
CA GLU A 44 4.19 7.77 11.29
C GLU A 44 5.48 8.27 10.68
N THR A 45 6.16 7.43 9.90
CA THR A 45 7.48 7.76 9.38
C THR A 45 7.46 7.79 7.86
N VAL A 46 7.67 8.96 7.28
CA VAL A 46 7.83 9.10 5.82
C VAL A 46 9.03 8.29 5.37
N GLY A 47 8.84 7.51 4.31
CA GLY A 47 9.86 6.60 3.80
C GLY A 47 9.75 5.18 4.33
N ALA A 48 8.92 4.94 5.33
CA ALA A 48 8.70 3.57 5.82
C ALA A 48 8.04 2.72 4.72
N ILE A 49 8.46 1.46 4.64
CA ILE A 49 7.99 0.53 3.62
C ILE A 49 7.46 -0.72 4.32
N TYR A 50 6.29 -1.16 3.88
CA TYR A 50 5.64 -2.38 4.36
C TYR A 50 5.27 -3.25 3.18
N TYR A 51 5.33 -4.56 3.37
CA TYR A 51 4.92 -5.54 2.37
C TYR A 51 3.70 -6.28 2.87
N PHE A 52 2.60 -6.16 2.15
CA PHE A 52 1.33 -6.79 2.50
C PHE A 52 0.83 -7.66 1.37
N ARG A 53 0.15 -8.74 1.73
CA ARG A 53 -0.70 -9.46 0.80
C ARG A 53 -2.02 -8.72 0.72
N VAL A 54 -2.31 -8.17 -0.44
CA VAL A 54 -3.48 -7.32 -0.69
C VAL A 54 -4.44 -8.02 -1.63
N THR A 55 -5.72 -8.02 -1.28
CA THR A 55 -6.79 -8.46 -2.18
C THR A 55 -7.54 -7.25 -2.69
N GLY A 56 -7.68 -7.14 -4.00
CA GLY A 56 -8.39 -6.03 -4.63
C GLY A 56 -9.88 -6.06 -4.31
N VAL A 57 -10.43 -4.91 -3.91
CA VAL A 57 -11.86 -4.75 -3.64
C VAL A 57 -12.35 -3.49 -4.33
N THR A 58 -13.67 -3.43 -4.60
CA THR A 58 -14.28 -2.27 -5.24
C THR A 58 -14.99 -1.35 -4.25
N GLU A 59 -15.07 -1.73 -3.00
CA GLU A 59 -15.76 -1.00 -1.94
C GLU A 59 -14.78 -0.57 -0.86
N GLY A 60 -15.16 0.45 -0.10
CA GLY A 60 -14.37 0.97 0.99
C GLY A 60 -14.12 2.46 0.81
N GLN A 61 -13.76 3.11 1.91
CA GLN A 61 -13.44 4.54 1.89
C GLN A 61 -12.09 4.74 1.21
N LEU A 62 -12.04 5.70 0.27
CA LEU A 62 -10.84 6.00 -0.48
C LEU A 62 -10.77 7.50 -0.76
N TRP A 63 -9.66 8.11 -0.42
CA TRP A 63 -9.38 9.52 -0.67
C TRP A 63 -8.05 9.68 -1.38
N GLY A 64 -8.05 10.37 -2.50
CA GLY A 64 -6.86 10.63 -3.28
C GLY A 64 -6.77 9.78 -4.54
N THR A 65 -5.71 10.00 -5.29
CA THR A 65 -5.39 9.27 -6.54
C THR A 65 -3.90 9.00 -6.55
N ASP A 66 -3.52 7.73 -6.56
CA ASP A 66 -2.15 7.22 -6.50
C ASP A 66 -1.45 7.47 -5.16
N ILE A 67 -1.67 8.59 -4.52
CA ILE A 67 -1.30 8.86 -3.14
C ILE A 67 -2.60 9.01 -2.36
N TYR A 68 -2.74 8.21 -1.32
CA TYR A 68 -3.98 8.07 -0.58
C TYR A 68 -3.78 8.46 0.88
N THR A 69 -4.85 8.96 1.51
CA THR A 69 -4.81 9.28 2.93
C THR A 69 -4.65 8.02 3.78
N ARG A 70 -4.13 8.19 4.99
CA ARG A 70 -3.93 7.08 5.94
C ARG A 70 -5.17 6.19 6.09
N ASP A 71 -6.36 6.78 6.14
CA ASP A 71 -7.59 6.06 6.41
C ASP A 71 -8.18 5.36 5.18
N SER A 72 -7.54 5.50 4.04
CA SER A 72 -8.02 4.87 2.80
C SER A 72 -7.92 3.36 2.85
N THR A 73 -8.87 2.68 2.21
CA THR A 73 -8.93 1.22 2.13
C THR A 73 -7.87 0.70 1.17
N ILE A 74 -6.97 -0.14 1.66
CA ILE A 74 -5.80 -0.59 0.88
C ILE A 74 -6.23 -1.41 -0.34
N GLY A 75 -7.17 -2.35 -0.19
CA GLY A 75 -7.65 -3.15 -1.32
C GLY A 75 -8.34 -2.33 -2.40
N ALA A 76 -9.09 -1.30 -2.01
CA ALA A 76 -9.73 -0.38 -2.96
C ALA A 76 -8.68 0.47 -3.68
N ALA A 77 -7.66 0.93 -2.97
CA ALA A 77 -6.56 1.68 -3.57
C ALA A 77 -5.80 0.83 -4.61
N ALA A 78 -5.60 -0.45 -4.34
CA ALA A 78 -4.93 -1.34 -5.26
C ALA A 78 -5.69 -1.48 -6.59
N VAL A 79 -7.01 -1.57 -6.55
CA VAL A 79 -7.83 -1.60 -7.77
C VAL A 79 -7.85 -0.23 -8.45
N HIS A 80 -8.06 0.82 -7.68
CA HIS A 80 -8.11 2.19 -8.21
C HIS A 80 -6.81 2.55 -8.93
N ALA A 81 -5.67 2.21 -8.35
CA ALA A 81 -4.35 2.47 -8.93
C ALA A 81 -4.01 1.55 -10.11
N GLY A 82 -4.84 0.56 -10.41
CA GLY A 82 -4.61 -0.36 -11.52
C GLY A 82 -3.61 -1.47 -11.23
N LEU A 83 -3.32 -1.73 -9.97
CA LEU A 83 -2.34 -2.75 -9.57
C LEU A 83 -2.94 -4.14 -9.45
N LEU A 84 -4.21 -4.23 -9.06
CA LEU A 84 -4.95 -5.48 -8.93
C LEU A 84 -6.33 -5.35 -9.56
N LYS A 85 -6.83 -6.47 -10.05
CA LYS A 85 -8.25 -6.58 -10.41
C LYS A 85 -9.06 -6.93 -9.16
N PRO A 86 -10.37 -6.63 -9.13
CA PRO A 86 -11.21 -7.06 -8.01
C PRO A 86 -11.10 -8.56 -7.79
N GLY A 87 -10.88 -8.98 -6.55
CA GLY A 87 -10.71 -10.38 -6.17
C GLY A 87 -9.31 -10.95 -6.37
N GLU A 88 -8.44 -10.25 -7.07
CA GLU A 88 -7.06 -10.66 -7.26
C GLU A 88 -6.24 -10.38 -6.01
N THR A 89 -5.32 -11.27 -5.66
CA THR A 89 -4.46 -11.13 -4.48
C THR A 89 -3.00 -11.18 -4.89
N ALA A 90 -2.21 -10.24 -4.39
CA ALA A 90 -0.77 -10.24 -4.60
C ALA A 90 -0.07 -9.49 -3.46
N VAL A 91 1.22 -9.72 -3.31
CA VAL A 91 2.02 -8.95 -2.37
C VAL A 91 2.35 -7.59 -2.99
N MET A 92 2.04 -6.54 -2.25
CA MET A 92 2.26 -5.16 -2.66
C MET A 92 3.23 -4.47 -1.71
N ARG A 93 3.95 -3.50 -2.22
CA ARG A 93 4.76 -2.60 -1.40
C ARG A 93 3.91 -1.38 -1.07
N LEU A 94 3.77 -1.09 0.21
CA LEU A 94 3.16 0.15 0.69
C LEU A 94 4.27 1.06 1.21
N THR A 95 4.37 2.25 0.63
CA THR A 95 5.38 3.24 1.03
C THR A 95 4.69 4.43 1.65
N VAL A 96 5.08 4.79 2.86
CA VAL A 96 4.61 6.02 3.52
C VAL A 96 5.31 7.19 2.85
N VAL A 97 4.53 8.15 2.35
CA VAL A 97 5.04 9.30 1.61
C VAL A 97 4.69 10.59 2.31
N ALA A 98 5.34 11.68 1.89
CA ALA A 98 5.05 12.99 2.40
C ALA A 98 3.57 13.33 2.17
N PRO A 99 2.90 13.96 3.14
CA PRO A 99 1.50 14.32 3.00
C PRO A 99 1.27 15.38 1.91
N LEU A 100 0.08 15.36 1.33
CA LEU A 100 -0.34 16.36 0.36
C LEU A 100 -1.22 17.41 1.04
N GLU A 101 -1.27 18.58 0.45
CA GLU A 101 -2.20 19.64 0.88
C GLU A 101 -3.59 19.43 0.26
N ASN A 102 -3.67 18.64 -0.80
CA ASN A 102 -4.91 18.31 -1.48
C ASN A 102 -4.81 16.91 -2.09
N TYR A 103 -5.84 16.10 -1.88
CA TYR A 103 -5.93 14.73 -2.41
C TYR A 103 -7.07 14.72 -3.44
N PRO A 104 -6.77 14.72 -4.74
CA PRO A 104 -7.81 14.75 -5.77
C PRO A 104 -8.56 13.43 -5.82
N GLY A 105 -9.89 13.51 -5.91
CA GLY A 105 -10.74 12.36 -6.14
C GLY A 105 -10.82 12.01 -7.63
N SER A 106 -11.06 10.74 -7.93
CA SER A 106 -11.23 10.28 -9.30
C SER A 106 -11.91 8.92 -9.33
N THR A 107 -12.41 8.54 -10.51
CA THR A 107 -12.97 7.20 -10.73
C THR A 107 -12.04 6.46 -11.69
N ARG A 108 -11.49 5.36 -11.23
CA ARG A 108 -10.56 4.53 -12.00
C ARG A 108 -10.84 3.06 -11.72
N ASN A 109 -10.86 2.25 -12.77
CA ASN A 109 -11.01 0.80 -12.65
C ASN A 109 -12.23 0.36 -11.84
N GLY A 110 -13.33 1.11 -11.96
CA GLY A 110 -14.57 0.83 -11.27
C GLY A 110 -14.60 1.25 -9.79
N VAL A 111 -13.58 1.95 -9.32
CA VAL A 111 -13.50 2.45 -7.94
C VAL A 111 -13.47 3.97 -7.96
N THR A 112 -14.28 4.59 -7.12
CA THR A 112 -14.33 6.04 -6.97
C THR A 112 -13.67 6.46 -5.67
N SER A 113 -12.66 7.33 -5.76
CA SER A 113 -12.09 7.99 -4.60
C SER A 113 -12.71 9.36 -4.41
N ALA A 114 -12.77 9.79 -3.16
CA ALA A 114 -13.24 11.12 -2.82
C ALA A 114 -12.09 12.12 -2.77
N GLU A 115 -12.42 13.37 -2.99
CA GLU A 115 -11.51 14.48 -2.78
C GLU A 115 -11.36 14.74 -1.27
N TYR A 116 -10.17 15.13 -0.86
CA TYR A 116 -9.91 15.57 0.51
C TYR A 116 -8.89 16.71 0.48
N GLY A 117 -9.00 17.62 1.41
CA GLY A 117 -8.04 18.71 1.56
C GLY A 117 -6.75 18.22 2.22
N SER A 118 -6.16 19.04 3.07
CA SER A 118 -4.93 18.66 3.77
C SER A 118 -5.17 17.50 4.74
N PHE A 119 -4.31 16.51 4.70
CA PHE A 119 -4.31 15.38 5.64
C PHE A 119 -2.86 15.00 5.95
N PRO A 120 -2.51 14.79 7.23
CA PRO A 120 -1.10 14.75 7.66
C PRO A 120 -0.35 13.46 7.35
N GLN A 121 -1.01 12.42 6.88
CA GLN A 121 -0.37 11.13 6.64
C GLN A 121 -0.90 10.50 5.37
N ALA A 122 0.01 9.99 4.56
CA ALA A 122 -0.31 9.44 3.25
C ALA A 122 0.61 8.25 2.90
N TRP A 123 0.13 7.43 1.95
CA TRP A 123 0.90 6.31 1.44
C TRP A 123 0.55 6.05 -0.02
N ARG A 124 1.40 5.27 -0.65
CA ARG A 124 1.15 4.76 -2.01
C ARG A 124 1.43 3.28 -2.07
N LEU A 125 0.82 2.61 -3.02
CA LEU A 125 1.08 1.21 -3.31
C LEU A 125 1.89 1.08 -4.59
N SER A 126 2.69 0.04 -4.66
CA SER A 126 3.39 -0.34 -5.88
C SER A 126 3.49 -1.86 -5.97
N ALA A 127 3.55 -2.38 -7.19
CA ALA A 127 3.87 -3.77 -7.42
C ALA A 127 5.34 -4.02 -7.06
N ILE A 128 5.62 -5.24 -6.66
CA ILE A 128 7.00 -5.64 -6.40
C ILE A 128 7.69 -6.04 -7.70
#